data_73913fbce6b0689f11ce9fd8fd10f885
#
_entry.id   73913fbce6b0689f11ce9fd8fd10f885
#
_cell.length_a   1.000
_cell.length_b   1.000
_cell.length_c   1.000
_cell.angle_alpha   90.00
_cell.angle_beta   90.00
_cell.angle_gamma   90.00
#
_symmetry.space_group_name_H-M   'P 1'
#
loop_
_entity.id
_entity.type
_entity.pdbx_description
1 polymer ?
#
loop_
_entity_poly.entity_id
_entity_poly.type
_entity_poly.pdbx_seq_one_letter_code
_entity_poly.pdbx_strand_id
1 'polypeptide(L)'
;PGIYKKNKFDLAGFSTGLVSKKKMLKKDNVKNGDIILAVPSSGIHSNGYSLVRNILKKNKLPNKLKNDLLKQTKIYVNEILNLCKNDLINSAANITGGGIIENIVRSVPNNLTVNIDLSKIKINKIFSWIKSKNVSDKEMLRTFNCGVGFCLITKKNNYKKIKKYFKKSFYPYEVGYISKNKIKLNLYNKLKW
;
A
#
# COMPACT_ATOMS: atom_id res chain seq x y z
N PRO A 1 -21.07 -17.60 21.71
CA PRO A 1 -22.51 -17.59 21.41
C PRO A 1 -23.03 -16.16 21.31
N GLY A 2 -23.89 -15.86 20.32
CA GLY A 2 -24.52 -14.56 20.17
C GLY A 2 -23.75 -13.50 19.40
N ILE A 3 -22.51 -13.79 18.94
CA ILE A 3 -21.70 -12.84 18.14
C ILE A 3 -22.29 -12.65 16.73
N TYR A 4 -22.83 -13.72 16.14
CA TYR A 4 -23.43 -13.67 14.81
C TYR A 4 -24.95 -13.85 14.85
N LYS A 5 -25.66 -13.09 14.01
CA LYS A 5 -27.07 -13.32 13.74
C LYS A 5 -27.25 -14.62 12.96
N LYS A 6 -28.44 -15.26 13.04
CA LYS A 6 -28.80 -16.44 12.24
C LYS A 6 -28.41 -16.20 10.76
N ASN A 7 -27.80 -17.19 10.12
CA ASN A 7 -27.30 -17.14 8.74
C ASN A 7 -26.14 -16.15 8.47
N LYS A 8 -25.40 -15.75 9.50
CA LYS A 8 -24.15 -15.02 9.36
C LYS A 8 -22.99 -15.94 9.71
N PHE A 9 -21.90 -15.84 8.96
CA PHE A 9 -20.65 -16.56 9.21
C PHE A 9 -19.45 -15.66 8.93
N ASP A 10 -18.32 -16.00 9.53
CA ASP A 10 -17.02 -15.42 9.22
C ASP A 10 -16.07 -16.48 8.73
N LEU A 11 -15.05 -16.03 7.98
CA LEU A 11 -13.92 -16.84 7.58
C LEU A 11 -12.65 -16.27 8.23
N ALA A 12 -11.92 -17.10 8.95
CA ALA A 12 -10.63 -16.77 9.51
C ALA A 12 -9.57 -17.71 8.93
N GLY A 13 -8.40 -17.16 8.60
CA GLY A 13 -7.28 -17.93 8.08
C GLY A 13 -6.01 -17.66 8.88
N PHE A 14 -5.26 -18.70 9.15
CA PHE A 14 -3.93 -18.63 9.75
C PHE A 14 -2.91 -19.21 8.78
N SER A 15 -1.74 -18.58 8.70
CA SER A 15 -0.64 -19.10 7.91
C SER A 15 0.65 -19.04 8.71
N THR A 16 1.45 -20.10 8.61
CA THR A 16 2.79 -20.16 9.17
C THR A 16 3.79 -20.28 8.05
N GLY A 17 4.87 -19.50 8.11
CA GLY A 17 5.92 -19.52 7.11
C GLY A 17 7.29 -19.61 7.75
N LEU A 18 8.27 -20.08 6.98
CA LEU A 18 9.67 -20.11 7.37
C LEU A 18 10.49 -19.20 6.47
N VAL A 19 11.43 -18.47 7.07
CA VAL A 19 12.40 -17.65 6.35
C VAL A 19 13.79 -17.84 6.93
N SER A 20 14.80 -18.01 6.08
CA SER A 20 16.19 -18.01 6.51
C SER A 20 16.54 -16.65 7.15
N LYS A 21 17.19 -16.66 8.33
CA LYS A 21 17.64 -15.46 9.03
C LYS A 21 18.49 -14.54 8.13
N LYS A 22 19.27 -15.13 7.20
CA LYS A 22 20.11 -14.39 6.24
C LYS A 22 19.28 -13.68 5.15
N LYS A 23 18.11 -14.22 4.78
CA LYS A 23 17.23 -13.69 3.69
C LYS A 23 16.03 -12.89 4.21
N MET A 24 15.89 -12.78 5.53
CA MET A 24 14.83 -12.02 6.14
C MET A 24 15.03 -10.51 5.87
N LEU A 25 14.02 -9.85 5.31
CA LEU A 25 14.02 -8.39 5.19
C LEU A 25 14.00 -7.75 6.59
N LYS A 26 14.97 -6.86 6.85
CA LYS A 26 15.08 -6.12 8.11
C LYS A 26 15.02 -4.64 7.81
N LYS A 27 14.27 -3.89 8.63
CA LYS A 27 14.22 -2.42 8.53
C LYS A 27 15.61 -1.78 8.61
N ASP A 28 16.56 -2.38 9.34
CA ASP A 28 17.95 -1.89 9.51
C ASP A 28 18.77 -1.91 8.21
N ASN A 29 18.31 -2.61 7.18
CA ASN A 29 18.93 -2.58 5.85
C ASN A 29 18.64 -1.27 5.10
N VAL A 30 17.61 -0.51 5.53
CA VAL A 30 17.23 0.76 4.91
C VAL A 30 18.28 1.82 5.22
N LYS A 31 18.69 2.58 4.20
CA LYS A 31 19.72 3.61 4.30
C LYS A 31 19.20 4.97 3.86
N ASN A 32 19.86 6.02 4.35
CA ASN A 32 19.70 7.36 3.81
C ASN A 32 20.01 7.37 2.30
N GLY A 33 19.15 8.01 1.50
CA GLY A 33 19.24 8.04 0.03
C GLY A 33 18.53 6.88 -0.69
N ASP A 34 17.99 5.89 0.03
CA ASP A 34 17.11 4.89 -0.59
C ASP A 34 15.87 5.56 -1.15
N ILE A 35 15.37 5.05 -2.28
CA ILE A 35 14.11 5.49 -2.88
C ILE A 35 12.95 4.62 -2.43
N ILE A 36 11.76 5.20 -2.47
CA ILE A 36 10.50 4.51 -2.19
C ILE A 36 9.74 4.32 -3.49
N LEU A 37 9.48 3.07 -3.82
CA LEU A 37 8.69 2.70 -4.99
C LEU A 37 7.30 2.25 -4.53
N ALA A 38 6.25 2.83 -5.11
CA ALA A 38 4.89 2.36 -4.98
C ALA A 38 4.59 1.31 -6.05
N VAL A 39 4.03 0.17 -5.65
CA VAL A 39 3.46 -0.84 -6.55
C VAL A 39 1.96 -0.62 -6.60
N PRO A 40 1.34 -0.48 -7.79
CA PRO A 40 -0.10 -0.25 -7.90
C PRO A 40 -0.95 -1.31 -7.20
N SER A 41 -2.06 -0.88 -6.61
CA SER A 41 -3.13 -1.78 -6.16
C SER A 41 -4.07 -2.13 -7.30
N SER A 42 -4.76 -3.26 -7.20
CA SER A 42 -5.84 -3.63 -8.14
C SER A 42 -7.14 -2.86 -7.88
N GLY A 43 -7.29 -2.29 -6.70
CA GLY A 43 -8.48 -1.59 -6.22
C GLY A 43 -8.41 -1.34 -4.72
N ILE A 44 -9.55 -1.36 -4.04
CA ILE A 44 -9.66 -1.09 -2.59
C ILE A 44 -8.92 -2.16 -1.76
N HIS A 45 -8.74 -3.36 -2.31
CA HIS A 45 -8.28 -4.54 -1.58
C HIS A 45 -9.30 -4.92 -0.49
N SER A 46 -8.82 -5.21 0.73
CA SER A 46 -9.68 -5.72 1.81
C SER A 46 -9.97 -4.69 2.91
N ASN A 47 -9.62 -3.40 2.71
CA ASN A 47 -9.74 -2.37 3.73
C ASN A 47 -10.73 -1.26 3.36
N GLY A 48 -11.38 -0.65 4.38
CA GLY A 48 -12.25 0.51 4.20
C GLY A 48 -13.69 0.18 3.78
N TYR A 49 -14.11 -1.08 3.70
CA TYR A 49 -15.46 -1.45 3.27
C TYR A 49 -16.56 -0.97 4.22
N SER A 50 -16.30 -0.78 5.50
CA SER A 50 -17.28 -0.20 6.43
C SER A 50 -17.64 1.23 6.03
N LEU A 51 -16.64 2.04 5.67
CA LEU A 51 -16.83 3.41 5.17
C LEU A 51 -17.56 3.40 3.81
N VAL A 52 -17.12 2.54 2.88
CA VAL A 52 -17.77 2.38 1.56
C VAL A 52 -19.24 2.00 1.72
N ARG A 53 -19.57 1.02 2.56
CA ARG A 53 -20.96 0.65 2.83
C ARG A 53 -21.79 1.79 3.41
N ASN A 54 -21.21 2.60 4.28
CA ASN A 54 -21.90 3.78 4.82
C ASN A 54 -22.16 4.84 3.74
N ILE A 55 -21.19 5.09 2.86
CA ILE A 55 -21.36 5.98 1.71
C ILE A 55 -22.48 5.48 0.78
N LEU A 56 -22.53 4.18 0.51
CA LEU A 56 -23.50 3.56 -0.39
C LEU A 56 -24.94 3.60 0.14
N LYS A 57 -25.16 3.78 1.45
CA LYS A 57 -26.52 3.98 2.00
C LYS A 57 -27.21 5.24 1.47
N LYS A 58 -26.40 6.27 1.13
CA LYS A 58 -26.88 7.59 0.71
C LYS A 58 -26.51 7.94 -0.74
N ASN A 59 -25.68 7.13 -1.39
CA ASN A 59 -25.12 7.46 -2.72
C ASN A 59 -25.15 6.24 -3.64
N LYS A 60 -25.60 6.44 -4.88
CA LYS A 60 -25.56 5.40 -5.91
C LYS A 60 -24.15 5.28 -6.50
N LEU A 61 -23.61 4.06 -6.53
CA LEU A 61 -22.34 3.78 -7.20
C LEU A 61 -22.55 3.74 -8.72
N PRO A 62 -21.76 4.48 -9.51
CA PRO A 62 -21.80 4.36 -10.97
C PRO A 62 -21.52 2.93 -11.42
N ASN A 63 -22.29 2.41 -12.39
CA ASN A 63 -22.18 1.03 -12.86
C ASN A 63 -20.74 0.66 -13.29
N LYS A 64 -20.05 1.60 -13.96
CA LYS A 64 -18.65 1.43 -14.39
C LYS A 64 -17.63 1.24 -13.25
N LEU A 65 -17.97 1.60 -12.00
CA LEU A 65 -17.11 1.44 -10.84
C LEU A 65 -17.45 0.22 -9.97
N LYS A 66 -18.56 -0.48 -10.26
CA LYS A 66 -18.97 -1.67 -9.48
C LYS A 66 -17.88 -2.75 -9.48
N ASN A 67 -17.31 -3.03 -10.66
CA ASN A 67 -16.24 -4.01 -10.78
C ASN A 67 -14.96 -3.57 -10.07
N ASP A 68 -14.65 -2.25 -10.05
CA ASP A 68 -13.48 -1.73 -9.35
C ASP A 68 -13.60 -1.87 -7.83
N LEU A 69 -14.83 -1.77 -7.31
CA LEU A 69 -15.11 -1.97 -5.88
C LEU A 69 -14.87 -3.42 -5.44
N LEU A 70 -15.20 -4.38 -6.31
CA LEU A 70 -15.13 -5.82 -6.01
C LEU A 70 -13.88 -6.50 -6.53
N LYS A 71 -12.92 -5.76 -7.10
CA LYS A 71 -11.65 -6.33 -7.57
C LYS A 71 -10.94 -7.08 -6.47
N GLN A 72 -10.52 -8.29 -6.78
CA GLN A 72 -9.71 -9.11 -5.87
C GLN A 72 -8.41 -8.39 -5.52
N THR A 73 -7.98 -8.54 -4.27
CA THR A 73 -6.67 -8.09 -3.80
C THR A 73 -5.57 -8.73 -4.66
N LYS A 74 -4.69 -7.90 -5.23
CA LYS A 74 -3.53 -8.42 -5.96
C LYS A 74 -2.62 -9.21 -5.03
N ILE A 75 -2.25 -10.40 -5.45
CA ILE A 75 -1.25 -11.23 -4.78
C ILE A 75 0.13 -10.80 -5.28
N TYR A 76 0.99 -10.30 -4.39
CA TYR A 76 2.34 -9.79 -4.68
C TYR A 76 3.45 -10.79 -4.35
N VAL A 77 3.09 -11.99 -3.89
CA VAL A 77 4.02 -12.96 -3.28
C VAL A 77 5.20 -13.28 -4.20
N ASN A 78 4.94 -13.67 -5.44
CA ASN A 78 5.99 -14.09 -6.38
C ASN A 78 6.98 -12.97 -6.68
N GLU A 79 6.46 -11.76 -6.95
CA GLU A 79 7.29 -10.60 -7.25
C GLU A 79 8.18 -10.25 -6.04
N ILE A 80 7.59 -10.14 -4.84
CA ILE A 80 8.31 -9.74 -3.62
C ILE A 80 9.34 -10.79 -3.23
N LEU A 81 9.00 -12.08 -3.25
CA LEU A 81 9.95 -13.15 -2.94
C LEU A 81 11.14 -13.17 -3.90
N ASN A 82 10.90 -12.95 -5.19
CA ASN A 82 11.99 -12.87 -6.18
C ASN A 82 12.88 -11.65 -5.95
N LEU A 83 12.32 -10.50 -5.59
CA LEU A 83 13.11 -9.32 -5.22
C LEU A 83 13.98 -9.56 -3.97
N CYS A 84 13.44 -10.26 -2.97
CA CYS A 84 14.17 -10.66 -1.77
C CYS A 84 15.31 -11.65 -2.09
N LYS A 85 15.02 -12.67 -2.90
CA LYS A 85 16.03 -13.68 -3.31
C LYS A 85 17.23 -13.07 -4.02
N ASN A 86 16.99 -12.00 -4.80
CA ASN A 86 18.01 -11.31 -5.60
C ASN A 86 18.57 -10.07 -4.89
N ASP A 87 18.30 -9.84 -3.63
CA ASP A 87 18.78 -8.72 -2.81
C ASP A 87 18.53 -7.34 -3.46
N LEU A 88 17.39 -7.20 -4.15
CA LEU A 88 17.01 -5.99 -4.88
C LEU A 88 16.28 -4.96 -4.03
N ILE A 89 15.75 -5.33 -2.87
CA ILE A 89 15.03 -4.44 -1.95
C ILE A 89 15.63 -4.51 -0.55
N ASN A 90 15.67 -3.38 0.13
CA ASN A 90 16.18 -3.26 1.49
C ASN A 90 15.07 -3.50 2.52
N SER A 91 13.85 -3.08 2.21
CA SER A 91 12.64 -3.29 3.03
C SER A 91 11.39 -3.18 2.16
N ALA A 92 10.26 -3.60 2.71
CA ALA A 92 8.97 -3.55 2.02
C ALA A 92 7.81 -3.41 3.01
N ALA A 93 6.71 -2.78 2.56
CA ALA A 93 5.48 -2.64 3.32
C ALA A 93 4.27 -3.02 2.47
N ASN A 94 3.48 -3.98 2.92
CA ASN A 94 2.15 -4.23 2.36
C ASN A 94 1.19 -3.16 2.88
N ILE A 95 0.49 -2.47 1.98
CA ILE A 95 -0.40 -1.38 2.35
C ILE A 95 -1.80 -1.94 2.62
N THR A 96 -2.12 -2.04 3.91
CA THR A 96 -3.35 -2.60 4.45
C THR A 96 -4.07 -1.58 5.33
N GLY A 97 -4.76 -1.99 6.40
CA GLY A 97 -5.36 -1.07 7.37
C GLY A 97 -4.33 -0.08 7.93
N GLY A 98 -4.72 1.17 8.09
CA GLY A 98 -3.83 2.28 8.42
C GLY A 98 -3.22 2.98 7.20
N GLY A 99 -3.47 2.46 5.97
CA GLY A 99 -3.04 3.05 4.71
C GLY A 99 -1.53 3.17 4.57
N ILE A 100 -1.09 3.99 3.62
CA ILE A 100 0.35 4.18 3.37
C ILE A 100 1.07 4.80 4.58
N ILE A 101 0.39 5.66 5.32
CA ILE A 101 0.95 6.41 6.44
C ILE A 101 1.48 5.49 7.54
N GLU A 102 0.65 4.55 7.99
CA GLU A 102 1.02 3.68 9.12
C GLU A 102 1.91 2.52 8.69
N ASN A 103 1.68 1.98 7.49
CA ASN A 103 2.38 0.76 7.09
C ASN A 103 3.84 1.02 6.72
N ILE A 104 4.14 2.10 5.97
CA ILE A 104 5.51 2.33 5.50
C ILE A 104 6.48 2.68 6.63
N VAL A 105 6.03 3.42 7.64
CA VAL A 105 6.91 3.83 8.75
C VAL A 105 7.41 2.66 9.59
N ARG A 106 6.64 1.55 9.64
CA ARG A 106 7.05 0.33 10.35
C ARG A 106 8.22 -0.38 9.67
N SER A 107 8.41 -0.14 8.38
CA SER A 107 9.45 -0.77 7.55
C SER A 107 10.76 0.02 7.52
N VAL A 108 10.87 1.11 8.28
CA VAL A 108 12.03 2.02 8.31
C VAL A 108 12.53 2.20 9.74
N PRO A 109 13.87 2.24 9.98
CA PRO A 109 14.45 2.52 11.31
C PRO A 109 13.98 3.85 11.88
N ASN A 110 13.95 3.96 13.21
CA ASN A 110 13.42 5.15 13.89
C ASN A 110 14.26 6.42 13.68
N ASN A 111 15.54 6.27 13.38
CA ASN A 111 16.46 7.36 13.09
C ASN A 111 16.45 7.84 11.63
N LEU A 112 15.53 7.32 10.82
CA LEU A 112 15.35 7.71 9.42
C LEU A 112 13.93 8.23 9.17
N THR A 113 13.82 9.12 8.19
CA THR A 113 12.59 9.79 7.76
C THR A 113 12.10 9.21 6.44
N VAL A 114 10.84 8.89 6.39
CA VAL A 114 10.10 8.55 5.17
C VAL A 114 9.58 9.85 4.56
N ASN A 115 10.01 10.20 3.33
CA ASN A 115 9.47 11.33 2.57
C ASN A 115 8.64 10.81 1.41
N ILE A 116 7.36 11.21 1.33
CA ILE A 116 6.44 10.81 0.25
C ILE A 116 5.86 12.03 -0.43
N ASP A 117 6.00 12.09 -1.74
CA ASP A 117 5.33 13.03 -2.61
C ASP A 117 3.94 12.51 -2.97
N LEU A 118 2.92 13.05 -2.33
CA LEU A 118 1.54 12.63 -2.55
C LEU A 118 1.06 12.90 -3.99
N SER A 119 1.63 13.88 -4.68
CA SER A 119 1.27 14.20 -6.07
C SER A 119 1.70 13.13 -7.08
N LYS A 120 2.62 12.25 -6.70
CA LYS A 120 3.09 11.12 -7.52
C LYS A 120 2.23 9.87 -7.38
N ILE A 121 1.35 9.79 -6.39
CA ILE A 121 0.49 8.63 -6.17
C ILE A 121 -0.55 8.53 -7.30
N LYS A 122 -0.58 7.38 -7.98
CA LYS A 122 -1.50 7.09 -9.07
C LYS A 122 -2.81 6.55 -8.50
N ILE A 123 -3.80 7.41 -8.40
CA ILE A 123 -5.09 7.11 -7.77
C ILE A 123 -6.03 6.42 -8.76
N ASN A 124 -6.67 5.32 -8.33
CA ASN A 124 -7.69 4.64 -9.12
C ASN A 124 -9.03 5.40 -9.01
N LYS A 125 -9.83 5.38 -10.07
CA LYS A 125 -11.12 6.10 -10.18
C LYS A 125 -12.08 5.84 -9.00
N ILE A 126 -12.06 4.64 -8.44
CA ILE A 126 -12.89 4.30 -7.27
C ILE A 126 -12.56 5.16 -6.05
N PHE A 127 -11.29 5.50 -5.82
CA PHE A 127 -10.90 6.37 -4.71
C PHE A 127 -11.31 7.82 -4.95
N SER A 128 -11.20 8.33 -6.18
CA SER A 128 -11.71 9.66 -6.54
C SER A 128 -13.22 9.76 -6.32
N TRP A 129 -13.97 8.69 -6.65
CA TRP A 129 -15.40 8.65 -6.34
C TRP A 129 -15.69 8.64 -4.84
N ILE A 130 -14.96 7.86 -4.04
CA ILE A 130 -15.11 7.85 -2.58
C ILE A 130 -14.79 9.25 -2.01
N LYS A 131 -13.70 9.86 -2.47
CA LYS A 131 -13.29 11.22 -2.08
C LYS A 131 -14.38 12.26 -2.36
N SER A 132 -15.06 12.17 -3.51
CA SER A 132 -16.15 13.07 -3.89
C SER A 132 -17.37 13.01 -2.95
N LYS A 133 -17.40 12.06 -1.99
CA LYS A 133 -18.45 11.91 -0.98
C LYS A 133 -18.06 12.56 0.36
N ASN A 134 -17.34 13.67 0.30
CA ASN A 134 -16.89 14.49 1.45
C ASN A 134 -15.99 13.74 2.44
N VAL A 135 -15.24 12.72 1.98
CA VAL A 135 -14.21 12.06 2.80
C VAL A 135 -12.96 12.93 2.78
N SER A 136 -12.41 13.28 3.94
CA SER A 136 -11.19 14.10 4.03
C SER A 136 -9.95 13.37 3.47
N ASP A 137 -8.92 14.10 3.01
CA ASP A 137 -7.66 13.49 2.53
C ASP A 137 -6.98 12.66 3.63
N LYS A 138 -7.04 13.13 4.87
CA LYS A 138 -6.51 12.42 6.04
C LYS A 138 -7.20 11.06 6.22
N GLU A 139 -8.53 11.04 6.12
CA GLU A 139 -9.30 9.79 6.23
C GLU A 139 -9.04 8.86 5.04
N MET A 140 -8.96 9.40 3.81
CA MET A 140 -8.59 8.60 2.63
C MET A 140 -7.25 7.90 2.81
N LEU A 141 -6.20 8.63 3.23
CA LEU A 141 -4.85 8.12 3.42
C LEU A 141 -4.72 7.12 4.59
N ARG A 142 -5.60 7.21 5.59
CA ARG A 142 -5.63 6.31 6.75
C ARG A 142 -6.42 5.03 6.47
N THR A 143 -7.54 5.16 5.77
CA THR A 143 -8.49 4.06 5.57
C THR A 143 -8.18 3.23 4.33
N PHE A 144 -7.68 3.87 3.26
CA PHE A 144 -7.49 3.23 1.97
C PHE A 144 -6.03 3.21 1.54
N ASN A 145 -5.73 2.29 0.63
CA ASN A 145 -4.43 2.21 -0.03
C ASN A 145 -4.21 3.31 -1.09
N CYS A 146 -5.25 4.04 -1.49
CA CYS A 146 -5.25 5.13 -2.48
C CYS A 146 -4.54 4.79 -3.81
N GLY A 147 -4.54 3.50 -4.20
CA GLY A 147 -3.88 3.03 -5.43
C GLY A 147 -2.49 2.43 -5.22
N VAL A 148 -1.98 2.39 -3.99
CA VAL A 148 -0.69 1.79 -3.63
C VAL A 148 -0.90 0.51 -2.84
N GLY A 149 -0.68 -0.65 -3.45
CA GLY A 149 -0.85 -1.94 -2.76
C GLY A 149 0.39 -2.38 -1.98
N PHE A 150 1.57 -1.98 -2.44
CA PHE A 150 2.85 -2.28 -1.79
C PHE A 150 3.83 -1.13 -1.92
N CYS A 151 4.66 -0.90 -0.92
CA CYS A 151 5.82 -0.02 -0.99
C CYS A 151 7.10 -0.84 -0.91
N LEU A 152 8.06 -0.53 -1.79
CA LEU A 152 9.40 -1.12 -1.79
C LEU A 152 10.42 -0.04 -1.48
N ILE A 153 11.37 -0.33 -0.59
CA ILE A 153 12.47 0.58 -0.26
C ILE A 153 13.76 -0.04 -0.81
N THR A 154 14.47 0.71 -1.62
CA THR A 154 15.61 0.17 -2.38
C THR A 154 16.61 1.25 -2.80
N LYS A 155 17.80 0.84 -3.19
CA LYS A 155 18.79 1.70 -3.85
C LYS A 155 18.28 2.13 -5.23
N LYS A 156 18.50 3.39 -5.61
CA LYS A 156 18.07 3.95 -6.90
C LYS A 156 18.48 3.11 -8.11
N ASN A 157 19.70 2.56 -8.07
CA ASN A 157 20.26 1.75 -9.18
C ASN A 157 19.50 0.43 -9.42
N ASN A 158 18.74 -0.06 -8.45
CA ASN A 158 17.94 -1.28 -8.59
C ASN A 158 16.60 -1.05 -9.31
N TYR A 159 16.14 0.20 -9.47
CA TYR A 159 14.80 0.52 -9.97
C TYR A 159 14.50 -0.16 -11.33
N LYS A 160 15.41 -0.03 -12.30
CA LYS A 160 15.21 -0.66 -13.63
C LYS A 160 15.15 -2.19 -13.55
N LYS A 161 15.94 -2.80 -12.68
CA LYS A 161 15.92 -4.27 -12.45
C LYS A 161 14.61 -4.70 -11.81
N ILE A 162 14.15 -3.99 -10.78
CA ILE A 162 12.89 -4.28 -10.06
C ILE A 162 11.69 -4.29 -11.01
N LYS A 163 11.59 -3.33 -11.94
CA LYS A 163 10.48 -3.26 -12.91
C LYS A 163 10.30 -4.55 -13.71
N LYS A 164 11.37 -5.28 -14.00
CA LYS A 164 11.32 -6.52 -14.80
C LYS A 164 10.55 -7.65 -14.11
N TYR A 165 10.36 -7.61 -12.80
CA TYR A 165 9.61 -8.62 -12.04
C TYR A 165 8.11 -8.37 -12.03
N PHE A 166 7.63 -7.25 -12.56
CA PHE A 166 6.21 -6.89 -12.56
C PHE A 166 5.64 -6.84 -13.98
N LYS A 167 4.36 -7.19 -14.12
CA LYS A 167 3.59 -6.92 -15.34
C LYS A 167 3.43 -5.41 -15.53
N LYS A 168 3.31 -4.94 -16.78
CA LYS A 168 3.23 -3.50 -17.15
C LYS A 168 2.20 -2.71 -16.33
N SER A 169 1.02 -3.29 -16.07
CA SER A 169 -0.05 -2.67 -15.26
C SER A 169 0.31 -2.47 -13.79
N PHE A 170 1.33 -3.15 -13.29
CA PHE A 170 1.80 -3.10 -11.91
C PHE A 170 3.26 -2.63 -11.78
N TYR A 171 3.79 -1.97 -12.81
CA TYR A 171 5.15 -1.43 -12.73
C TYR A 171 5.30 -0.50 -11.53
N PRO A 172 6.27 -0.77 -10.64
CA PRO A 172 6.61 0.13 -9.56
C PRO A 172 7.02 1.50 -10.10
N TYR A 173 6.69 2.55 -9.35
CA TYR A 173 7.07 3.92 -9.67
C TYR A 173 7.51 4.65 -8.41
N GLU A 174 8.44 5.59 -8.57
CA GLU A 174 9.01 6.35 -7.45
C GLU A 174 8.00 7.35 -6.88
N VAL A 175 7.81 7.29 -5.56
CA VAL A 175 6.91 8.20 -4.82
C VAL A 175 7.63 8.97 -3.72
N GLY A 176 8.88 8.62 -3.41
CA GLY A 176 9.60 9.28 -2.32
C GLY A 176 10.99 8.72 -2.08
N TYR A 177 11.56 9.09 -0.96
CA TYR A 177 12.91 8.73 -0.57
C TYR A 177 13.09 8.70 0.94
N ILE A 178 14.19 8.10 1.40
CA ILE A 178 14.58 8.02 2.79
C ILE A 178 15.65 9.07 3.07
N SER A 179 15.48 9.81 4.17
CA SER A 179 16.46 10.82 4.64
C SER A 179 16.75 10.69 6.13
N LYS A 180 17.72 11.47 6.62
CA LYS A 180 17.98 11.68 8.04
C LYS A 180 17.40 13.04 8.44
N ASN A 181 16.25 13.04 9.12
CA ASN A 181 15.65 14.23 9.70
C ASN A 181 15.05 13.89 11.08
N LYS A 182 14.59 14.91 11.82
CA LYS A 182 14.01 14.74 13.16
C LYS A 182 12.60 14.11 13.16
N ILE A 183 11.89 14.15 12.02
CA ILE A 183 10.51 13.63 11.88
C ILE A 183 10.53 12.24 11.26
N LYS A 184 9.60 11.38 11.69
CA LYS A 184 9.51 10.00 11.19
C LYS A 184 8.90 9.92 9.80
N LEU A 185 7.90 10.76 9.50
CA LEU A 185 7.16 10.80 8.24
C LEU A 185 6.97 12.24 7.78
N ASN A 186 7.32 12.51 6.55
CA ASN A 186 7.08 13.76 5.85
C ASN A 186 6.23 13.48 4.61
N LEU A 187 4.99 13.96 4.61
CA LEU A 187 4.10 13.95 3.45
C LEU A 187 4.08 15.35 2.86
N TYR A 188 4.39 15.48 1.60
CA TYR A 188 4.39 16.77 0.93
C TYR A 188 3.60 16.73 -0.37
N ASN A 189 3.22 17.88 -0.89
CA ASN A 189 2.25 18.07 -1.96
C ASN A 189 0.87 17.47 -1.60
N LYS A 190 -0.08 17.48 -2.55
CA LYS A 190 -1.44 16.97 -2.36
C LYS A 190 -1.71 15.82 -3.32
N LEU A 191 -2.59 14.90 -2.91
CA LEU A 191 -3.13 13.88 -3.80
C LEU A 191 -3.89 14.53 -4.97
N LYS A 192 -3.74 13.96 -6.16
CA LYS A 192 -4.46 14.37 -7.37
C LYS A 192 -5.64 13.43 -7.58
N TRP A 193 -6.80 13.83 -7.05
CA TRP A 193 -8.04 13.04 -7.08
C TRP A 193 -8.67 12.96 -8.47
#